data_4459f47e67c9784d151ef252d53d9f74
#
_entry.id   4459f47e67c9784d151ef252d53d9f74
#
_cell.length_a   1.000
_cell.length_b   1.000
_cell.length_c   1.000
_cell.angle_alpha   90.00
_cell.angle_beta   90.00
_cell.angle_gamma   90.00
#
_symmetry.space_group_name_H-M   'P 1'
#
loop_
_entity.id
_entity.type
_entity.pdbx_description
1 polymer ?
#
loop_
_entity_poly.entity_id
_entity_poly.type
_entity_poly.pdbx_seq_one_letter_code
_entity_poly.pdbx_strand_id
1 'polypeptide(L)'
;MENSLLHTISQNWKLEAKLEASRYFYHYTEVSAILDNTKCFVIGRKGTGKTAICSHIVNKKEYDCFSERLNFKNYPFNELYSLYNDRYTAPNQYITLWKYLIYSSVCKLMSENEAIDTDVRNELLKIYPKNNIKQLARRVSEWTSAEFGINVLGNGGNLKADRTITNPQASISWLDKVNILEDIIANHCDESKYYIVFDELDEDYRELRDNDTDVKLYKSLLTSLFKAVQDVKATFSTTNLRIMPIVFLRDDIYALLNDADKNKWSDFKIELEWTEDKIKKNDCLSNIMRC
;
A
#
# COMPACT_ATOMS: atom_id res chain seq x y z
N MET A 1 43.53 12.11 8.98
CA MET A 1 42.21 12.61 8.66
C MET A 1 41.24 11.55 8.11
N GLU A 2 41.68 10.57 7.31
CA GLU A 2 40.81 9.48 6.78
C GLU A 2 40.22 8.55 7.87
N ASN A 3 40.93 8.27 8.94
CA ASN A 3 40.43 7.42 10.03
C ASN A 3 39.28 8.02 10.83
N SER A 4 39.12 9.32 10.82
CA SER A 4 38.01 10.03 11.52
C SER A 4 36.69 9.87 10.77
N LEU A 5 36.72 9.87 9.42
CA LEU A 5 35.53 9.74 8.58
C LEU A 5 34.94 8.32 8.64
N LEU A 6 35.80 7.30 8.49
CA LEU A 6 35.40 5.90 8.62
C LEU A 6 34.89 5.57 10.02
N HIS A 7 35.49 6.14 11.05
CA HIS A 7 35.04 5.98 12.42
C HIS A 7 33.67 6.65 12.65
N THR A 8 33.46 7.85 12.11
CA THR A 8 32.16 8.52 12.15
C THR A 8 31.09 7.76 11.39
N ILE A 9 31.41 7.23 10.20
CA ILE A 9 30.52 6.37 9.42
C ILE A 9 30.17 5.11 10.21
N SER A 10 31.15 4.41 10.79
CA SER A 10 30.93 3.17 11.53
C SER A 10 30.10 3.35 12.80
N GLN A 11 30.18 4.51 13.45
CA GLN A 11 29.41 4.80 14.65
C GLN A 11 28.02 5.36 14.37
N ASN A 12 27.85 6.11 13.28
CA ASN A 12 26.61 6.82 12.99
C ASN A 12 25.75 6.15 11.90
N TRP A 13 26.30 5.24 11.09
CA TRP A 13 25.51 4.53 10.10
C TRP A 13 24.88 3.28 10.71
N LYS A 14 23.59 3.38 10.95
CA LYS A 14 22.79 2.21 11.29
C LYS A 14 22.41 1.49 10.00
N LEU A 15 22.71 0.17 9.97
CA LEU A 15 22.45 -0.71 8.81
C LEU A 15 20.96 -0.83 8.43
N GLU A 16 20.04 -0.44 9.31
CA GLU A 16 18.61 -0.46 9.02
C GLU A 16 18.10 0.93 8.61
N ALA A 17 17.66 1.05 7.36
CA ALA A 17 17.04 2.25 6.80
C ALA A 17 15.84 2.79 7.62
N LYS A 18 15.30 1.99 8.53
CA LYS A 18 14.16 2.35 9.40
C LYS A 18 14.50 3.44 10.44
N LEU A 19 15.76 3.60 10.80
CA LEU A 19 16.15 4.43 11.94
C LEU A 19 16.58 5.86 11.57
N GLU A 20 17.04 6.10 10.33
CA GLU A 20 17.50 7.44 9.89
C GLU A 20 17.26 7.72 8.39
N ALA A 21 16.22 7.14 7.79
CA ALA A 21 15.97 7.19 6.34
C ALA A 21 15.87 8.60 5.74
N SER A 22 15.46 9.61 6.53
CA SER A 22 15.28 10.97 6.03
C SER A 22 16.58 11.73 5.83
N ARG A 23 17.64 11.37 6.56
CA ARG A 23 18.91 12.12 6.58
C ARG A 23 19.85 11.74 5.41
N TYR A 24 19.71 10.52 4.88
CA TYR A 24 20.56 9.97 3.85
C TYR A 24 19.78 9.51 2.62
N PHE A 25 18.56 10.01 2.43
CA PHE A 25 17.74 9.63 1.30
C PHE A 25 18.27 10.26 0.01
N TYR A 26 18.67 9.41 -0.92
CA TYR A 26 19.04 9.85 -2.25
C TYR A 26 17.80 10.00 -3.14
N HIS A 27 17.60 11.21 -3.70
CA HIS A 27 16.50 11.47 -4.63
C HIS A 27 16.78 10.83 -5.99
N TYR A 28 16.22 9.65 -6.21
CA TYR A 28 16.16 9.05 -7.52
C TYR A 28 15.11 9.77 -8.37
N THR A 29 15.41 9.97 -9.67
CA THR A 29 14.41 10.43 -10.63
C THR A 29 13.18 9.53 -10.65
N GLU A 30 13.38 8.25 -10.40
CA GLU A 30 12.33 7.24 -10.30
C GLU A 30 11.34 7.50 -9.13
N VAL A 31 11.80 8.11 -8.03
CA VAL A 31 10.91 8.46 -6.90
C VAL A 31 9.92 9.53 -7.29
N SER A 32 10.31 10.50 -8.12
CA SER A 32 9.38 11.50 -8.65
C SER A 32 8.23 10.84 -9.42
N ALA A 33 8.53 9.82 -10.23
CA ALA A 33 7.51 9.09 -10.99
C ALA A 33 6.51 8.35 -10.08
N ILE A 34 6.93 7.91 -8.88
CA ILE A 34 6.03 7.34 -7.87
C ILE A 34 5.16 8.46 -7.27
N LEU A 35 5.77 9.57 -6.87
CA LEU A 35 5.07 10.70 -6.26
C LEU A 35 4.07 11.38 -7.19
N ASP A 36 4.31 11.30 -8.50
CA ASP A 36 3.44 11.83 -9.56
C ASP A 36 2.39 10.80 -10.04
N ASN A 37 2.28 9.65 -9.36
CA ASN A 37 1.35 8.57 -9.70
C ASN A 37 1.52 7.97 -11.11
N THR A 38 2.64 8.22 -11.79
CA THR A 38 2.92 7.61 -13.10
C THR A 38 3.42 6.17 -12.95
N LYS A 39 4.08 5.87 -11.81
CA LYS A 39 4.56 4.53 -11.47
C LYS A 39 4.02 4.11 -10.10
N CYS A 40 3.71 2.82 -9.95
CA CYS A 40 3.15 2.28 -8.71
C CYS A 40 3.74 0.93 -8.29
N PHE A 41 4.54 0.27 -9.12
CA PHE A 41 5.21 -0.99 -8.79
C PHE A 41 6.71 -0.76 -8.67
N VAL A 42 7.25 -0.94 -7.48
CA VAL A 42 8.66 -0.75 -7.17
C VAL A 42 9.31 -2.11 -6.95
N ILE A 43 10.03 -2.57 -7.97
CA ILE A 43 10.62 -3.90 -8.02
C ILE A 43 12.14 -3.79 -7.84
N GLY A 44 12.72 -4.67 -7.03
CA GLY A 44 14.18 -4.68 -6.85
C GLY A 44 14.64 -5.72 -5.87
N ARG A 45 15.92 -6.07 -5.94
CA ARG A 45 16.57 -7.06 -5.07
C ARG A 45 16.51 -6.65 -3.60
N LYS A 46 16.76 -7.62 -2.73
CA LYS A 46 16.97 -7.31 -1.30
C LYS A 46 18.16 -6.35 -1.16
N GLY A 47 18.01 -5.30 -0.37
CA GLY A 47 19.06 -4.29 -0.15
C GLY A 47 19.09 -3.14 -1.17
N THR A 48 18.21 -3.09 -2.18
CA THR A 48 18.19 -2.00 -3.17
C THR A 48 17.58 -0.70 -2.68
N GLY A 49 17.17 -0.61 -1.41
CA GLY A 49 16.63 0.62 -0.84
C GLY A 49 15.10 0.75 -0.91
N LYS A 50 14.35 -0.31 -1.25
CA LYS A 50 12.87 -0.29 -1.27
C LYS A 50 12.27 0.29 0.00
N THR A 51 12.70 -0.20 1.17
CA THR A 51 12.22 0.27 2.47
C THR A 51 12.59 1.74 2.75
N ALA A 52 13.72 2.22 2.22
CA ALA A 52 14.10 3.63 2.34
C ALA A 52 13.17 4.52 1.53
N ILE A 53 12.82 4.13 0.29
CA ILE A 53 11.83 4.83 -0.53
C ILE A 53 10.45 4.80 0.13
N CYS A 54 10.02 3.63 0.62
CA CYS A 54 8.77 3.49 1.37
C CYS A 54 8.74 4.48 2.55
N SER A 55 9.78 4.49 3.38
CA SER A 55 9.89 5.40 4.52
C SER A 55 9.91 6.88 4.11
N HIS A 56 10.55 7.21 3.00
CA HIS A 56 10.53 8.58 2.46
C HIS A 56 9.12 9.02 2.09
N ILE A 57 8.35 8.18 1.38
CA ILE A 57 6.97 8.48 0.99
C ILE A 57 6.08 8.63 2.23
N VAL A 58 6.17 7.69 3.18
CA VAL A 58 5.31 7.66 4.37
C VAL A 58 5.61 8.79 5.34
N ASN A 59 6.87 9.24 5.43
CA ASN A 59 7.27 10.33 6.33
C ASN A 59 7.16 11.72 5.70
N LYS A 60 6.69 11.81 4.45
CA LYS A 60 6.49 13.09 3.79
C LYS A 60 5.40 13.89 4.50
N LYS A 61 5.76 15.04 5.04
CA LYS A 61 4.85 15.93 5.76
C LYS A 61 4.52 17.14 4.89
N GLU A 62 3.47 17.01 4.11
CA GLU A 62 2.85 18.10 3.36
C GLU A 62 1.39 18.19 3.79
N TYR A 63 0.80 19.39 3.75
CA TYR A 63 -0.58 19.62 4.23
C TYR A 63 -1.63 18.85 3.41
N ASP A 64 -1.31 18.54 2.14
CA ASP A 64 -2.17 17.85 1.18
C ASP A 64 -1.72 16.39 0.92
N CYS A 65 -0.95 15.80 1.83
CA CYS A 65 -0.33 14.51 1.64
C CYS A 65 -0.58 13.59 2.84
N PHE A 66 -1.32 12.53 2.60
CA PHE A 66 -1.69 11.52 3.59
C PHE A 66 -1.15 10.16 3.16
N SER A 67 -0.60 9.40 4.09
CA SER A 67 0.03 8.12 3.77
C SER A 67 -0.24 7.06 4.82
N GLU A 68 -0.50 5.85 4.35
CA GLU A 68 -0.64 4.64 5.17
C GLU A 68 0.32 3.57 4.67
N ARG A 69 1.13 3.02 5.57
CA ARG A 69 1.99 1.86 5.29
C ARG A 69 1.31 0.60 5.78
N LEU A 70 1.02 -0.30 4.87
CA LEU A 70 0.59 -1.67 5.13
C LEU A 70 1.84 -2.56 5.13
N ASN A 71 2.37 -2.80 6.33
CA ASN A 71 3.59 -3.58 6.52
C ASN A 71 3.23 -5.04 6.81
N PHE A 72 3.61 -5.94 5.90
CA PHE A 72 3.33 -7.37 5.99
C PHE A 72 4.43 -8.18 6.70
N LYS A 73 5.38 -7.53 7.37
CA LYS A 73 6.36 -8.22 8.19
C LYS A 73 5.66 -9.01 9.31
N ASN A 74 5.98 -10.30 9.43
CA ASN A 74 5.37 -11.22 10.38
C ASN A 74 3.83 -11.28 10.27
N TYR A 75 3.28 -11.02 9.06
CA TYR A 75 1.84 -11.13 8.83
C TYR A 75 1.46 -12.61 8.63
N PRO A 76 0.39 -13.10 9.29
CA PRO A 76 -0.09 -14.46 9.08
C PRO A 76 -0.87 -14.53 7.74
N PHE A 77 -0.16 -14.82 6.64
CA PHE A 77 -0.77 -14.84 5.31
C PHE A 77 -1.91 -15.85 5.17
N ASN A 78 -1.93 -16.90 5.96
CA ASN A 78 -3.05 -17.84 6.02
C ASN A 78 -4.39 -17.17 6.33
N GLU A 79 -4.38 -16.07 7.09
CA GLU A 79 -5.60 -15.28 7.33
C GLU A 79 -6.09 -14.62 6.03
N LEU A 80 -5.17 -14.09 5.20
CA LEU A 80 -5.53 -13.52 3.90
C LEU A 80 -6.03 -14.59 2.93
N TYR A 81 -5.42 -15.78 2.93
CA TYR A 81 -5.83 -16.86 2.05
C TYR A 81 -7.26 -17.31 2.31
N SER A 82 -7.76 -17.19 3.55
CA SER A 82 -9.15 -17.51 3.90
C SER A 82 -10.17 -16.47 3.40
N LEU A 83 -9.73 -15.27 3.02
CA LEU A 83 -10.59 -14.15 2.62
C LEU A 83 -10.82 -14.07 1.10
N TYR A 84 -10.75 -15.19 0.41
CA TYR A 84 -11.01 -15.23 -1.03
C TYR A 84 -12.50 -15.00 -1.36
N ASN A 85 -12.75 -14.46 -2.56
CA ASN A 85 -14.09 -14.33 -3.09
C ASN A 85 -14.39 -15.53 -4.02
N ASP A 86 -15.29 -16.40 -3.60
CA ASP A 86 -15.69 -17.63 -4.28
C ASP A 86 -16.38 -17.41 -5.63
N ARG A 87 -16.83 -16.18 -5.92
CA ARG A 87 -17.39 -15.80 -7.23
C ARG A 87 -16.34 -15.69 -8.33
N TYR A 88 -15.05 -15.65 -7.96
CA TYR A 88 -13.94 -15.54 -8.89
C TYR A 88 -13.06 -16.80 -8.85
N THR A 89 -12.53 -17.16 -10.00
CA THR A 89 -11.48 -18.18 -10.09
C THR A 89 -10.10 -17.59 -9.85
N ALA A 90 -9.15 -18.42 -9.42
CA ALA A 90 -7.75 -17.99 -9.34
C ALA A 90 -7.23 -17.54 -10.74
N PRO A 91 -6.43 -16.46 -10.83
CA PRO A 91 -5.80 -15.71 -9.75
C PRO A 91 -6.61 -14.51 -9.26
N ASN A 92 -7.86 -14.32 -9.69
CA ASN A 92 -8.63 -13.08 -9.46
C ASN A 92 -9.41 -13.08 -8.13
N GLN A 93 -9.40 -14.18 -7.40
CA GLN A 93 -10.23 -14.41 -6.20
C GLN A 93 -9.92 -13.45 -5.03
N TYR A 94 -8.77 -12.77 -5.05
CA TYR A 94 -8.38 -11.81 -4.00
C TYR A 94 -8.46 -10.34 -4.44
N ILE A 95 -8.91 -10.03 -5.65
CA ILE A 95 -8.97 -8.65 -6.15
C ILE A 95 -9.87 -7.79 -5.25
N THR A 96 -11.05 -8.30 -4.89
CA THR A 96 -12.00 -7.58 -4.03
C THR A 96 -11.45 -7.36 -2.62
N LEU A 97 -10.68 -8.31 -2.07
CA LEU A 97 -9.99 -8.16 -0.80
C LEU A 97 -8.99 -6.98 -0.85
N TRP A 98 -8.14 -6.94 -1.87
CA TRP A 98 -7.13 -5.89 -2.01
C TRP A 98 -7.75 -4.52 -2.27
N LYS A 99 -8.77 -4.44 -3.14
CA LYS A 99 -9.54 -3.19 -3.32
C LYS A 99 -10.15 -2.73 -2.00
N TYR A 100 -10.72 -3.65 -1.23
CA TYR A 100 -11.28 -3.34 0.08
C TYR A 100 -10.23 -2.78 1.06
N LEU A 101 -9.04 -3.36 1.13
CA LEU A 101 -7.96 -2.87 1.99
C LEU A 101 -7.43 -1.50 1.53
N ILE A 102 -7.30 -1.28 0.23
CA ILE A 102 -6.93 0.03 -0.33
C ILE A 102 -7.96 1.07 0.07
N TYR A 103 -9.24 0.84 -0.20
CA TYR A 103 -10.31 1.80 0.09
C TYR A 103 -10.50 2.03 1.59
N SER A 104 -10.38 0.98 2.42
CA SER A 104 -10.37 1.13 3.88
C SER A 104 -9.23 2.03 4.36
N SER A 105 -8.04 1.89 3.77
CA SER A 105 -6.90 2.76 4.08
C SER A 105 -7.15 4.20 3.64
N VAL A 106 -7.74 4.42 2.48
CA VAL A 106 -8.13 5.78 2.02
C VAL A 106 -9.14 6.39 2.97
N CYS A 107 -10.22 5.67 3.32
CA CYS A 107 -11.24 6.15 4.27
C CYS A 107 -10.64 6.48 5.64
N LYS A 108 -9.68 5.66 6.12
CA LYS A 108 -8.94 5.97 7.34
C LYS A 108 -8.17 7.29 7.21
N LEU A 109 -7.45 7.51 6.12
CA LEU A 109 -6.72 8.75 5.87
C LEU A 109 -7.65 9.96 5.70
N MET A 110 -8.80 9.77 5.04
CA MET A 110 -9.85 10.80 4.96
C MET A 110 -10.34 11.23 6.35
N SER A 111 -10.45 10.30 7.31
CA SER A 111 -10.84 10.62 8.69
C SER A 111 -9.81 11.50 9.41
N GLU A 112 -8.56 11.50 8.96
CA GLU A 112 -7.44 12.28 9.50
C GLU A 112 -7.26 13.64 8.79
N ASN A 113 -7.84 13.80 7.59
CA ASN A 113 -7.73 14.99 6.76
C ASN A 113 -8.77 16.05 7.14
N GLU A 114 -8.31 17.23 7.58
CA GLU A 114 -9.18 18.32 8.01
C GLU A 114 -9.93 19.02 6.85
N ALA A 115 -9.52 18.81 5.61
CA ALA A 115 -10.23 19.31 4.43
C ALA A 115 -11.51 18.53 4.12
N ILE A 116 -11.67 17.32 4.65
CA ILE A 116 -12.90 16.52 4.52
C ILE A 116 -13.97 17.06 5.45
N ASP A 117 -15.22 17.03 4.98
CA ASP A 117 -16.39 17.44 5.75
C ASP A 117 -16.41 16.82 7.16
N THR A 118 -16.75 17.63 8.16
CA THR A 118 -16.65 17.25 9.58
C THR A 118 -17.56 16.07 9.93
N ASP A 119 -18.76 16.02 9.36
CA ASP A 119 -19.70 14.93 9.65
C ASP A 119 -19.23 13.62 9.05
N VAL A 120 -18.70 13.67 7.82
CA VAL A 120 -18.08 12.53 7.15
C VAL A 120 -16.89 12.02 7.96
N ARG A 121 -15.99 12.92 8.39
CA ARG A 121 -14.84 12.56 9.24
C ARG A 121 -15.26 11.89 10.54
N ASN A 122 -16.26 12.42 11.22
CA ASN A 122 -16.74 11.86 12.48
C ASN A 122 -17.31 10.46 12.30
N GLU A 123 -18.03 10.19 11.21
CA GLU A 123 -18.53 8.85 10.90
C GLU A 123 -17.38 7.90 10.57
N LEU A 124 -16.40 8.35 9.76
CA LEU A 124 -15.22 7.54 9.45
C LEU A 124 -14.36 7.27 10.70
N LEU A 125 -14.24 8.21 11.64
CA LEU A 125 -13.51 8.02 12.90
C LEU A 125 -14.12 6.96 13.82
N LYS A 126 -15.44 6.73 13.75
CA LYS A 126 -16.08 5.63 14.48
C LYS A 126 -15.60 4.27 13.97
N ILE A 127 -15.34 4.17 12.67
CA ILE A 127 -14.89 2.95 11.98
C ILE A 127 -13.37 2.82 12.07
N TYR A 128 -12.64 3.93 11.85
CA TYR A 128 -11.18 3.98 11.75
C TYR A 128 -10.59 4.89 12.84
N PRO A 129 -10.54 4.47 14.12
CA PRO A 129 -10.04 5.33 15.20
C PRO A 129 -8.56 5.70 15.04
N LYS A 130 -8.21 6.96 15.33
CA LYS A 130 -6.86 7.55 15.12
C LYS A 130 -5.72 6.82 15.83
N ASN A 131 -5.94 6.25 17.00
CA ASN A 131 -4.88 5.67 17.85
C ASN A 131 -4.76 4.16 17.71
N ASN A 132 -4.72 3.66 16.51
CA ASN A 132 -4.64 2.22 16.29
C ASN A 132 -3.17 1.74 16.25
N ILE A 133 -2.54 1.53 17.43
CA ILE A 133 -1.21 0.90 17.58
C ILE A 133 -1.26 -0.61 17.21
N LYS A 134 -2.42 -1.10 16.81
CA LYS A 134 -2.63 -2.52 16.50
C LYS A 134 -1.78 -2.94 15.31
N GLN A 135 -1.26 -4.16 15.38
CA GLN A 135 -0.59 -4.80 14.25
C GLN A 135 -1.53 -4.86 13.03
N LEU A 136 -0.96 -4.87 11.83
CA LEU A 136 -1.72 -4.88 10.57
C LEU A 136 -2.72 -6.04 10.52
N ALA A 137 -2.32 -7.26 10.93
CA ALA A 137 -3.19 -8.43 10.96
C ALA A 137 -4.48 -8.18 11.76
N ARG A 138 -4.36 -7.62 12.95
CA ARG A 138 -5.53 -7.28 13.77
C ARG A 138 -6.41 -6.21 13.13
N ARG A 139 -5.82 -5.19 12.50
CA ARG A 139 -6.59 -4.17 11.77
C ARG A 139 -7.32 -4.76 10.58
N VAL A 140 -6.65 -5.61 9.79
CA VAL A 140 -7.28 -6.30 8.66
C VAL A 140 -8.40 -7.20 9.13
N SER A 141 -8.20 -7.99 10.19
CA SER A 141 -9.24 -8.83 10.78
C SER A 141 -10.44 -8.01 11.25
N GLU A 142 -10.22 -6.86 11.92
CA GLU A 142 -11.30 -5.96 12.31
C GLU A 142 -12.03 -5.38 11.10
N TRP A 143 -11.31 -4.89 10.09
CA TRP A 143 -11.91 -4.31 8.89
C TRP A 143 -12.67 -5.32 8.02
N THR A 144 -12.22 -6.56 8.00
CA THR A 144 -12.85 -7.63 7.19
C THR A 144 -13.97 -8.35 7.93
N SER A 145 -14.11 -8.17 9.26
CA SER A 145 -15.19 -8.79 10.01
C SER A 145 -16.57 -8.39 9.47
N ALA A 146 -17.53 -9.31 9.52
CA ALA A 146 -18.86 -9.14 8.91
C ALA A 146 -19.62 -7.93 9.45
N GLU A 147 -19.37 -7.55 10.71
CA GLU A 147 -20.06 -6.44 11.39
C GLU A 147 -19.39 -5.09 11.19
N PHE A 148 -18.16 -5.07 10.68
CA PHE A 148 -17.36 -3.87 10.61
C PHE A 148 -17.90 -2.90 9.54
N GLY A 149 -18.23 -1.69 9.96
CA GLY A 149 -18.54 -0.55 9.11
C GLY A 149 -19.93 -0.50 8.49
N ILE A 150 -20.63 -1.64 8.35
CA ILE A 150 -21.90 -1.70 7.62
C ILE A 150 -23.04 -1.09 8.44
N ASN A 151 -23.12 -1.42 9.72
CA ASN A 151 -24.12 -0.87 10.61
C ASN A 151 -23.90 0.64 10.86
N VAL A 152 -22.65 1.08 10.84
CA VAL A 152 -22.29 2.50 11.03
C VAL A 152 -22.54 3.29 9.75
N LEU A 153 -22.13 2.79 8.58
CA LEU A 153 -22.35 3.44 7.29
C LEU A 153 -23.84 3.42 6.87
N GLY A 154 -24.57 2.37 7.24
CA GLY A 154 -26.01 2.25 6.95
C GLY A 154 -26.91 3.11 7.87
N ASN A 155 -26.44 3.47 9.07
CA ASN A 155 -27.19 4.27 10.05
C ASN A 155 -26.75 5.75 10.09
N GLY A 156 -25.61 6.10 9.50
CA GLY A 156 -25.12 7.46 9.41
C GLY A 156 -25.91 8.27 8.38
N GLY A 157 -26.67 9.28 8.83
CA GLY A 157 -27.63 10.01 8.02
C GLY A 157 -27.09 10.64 6.72
N ASN A 158 -25.78 10.94 6.63
CA ASN A 158 -25.17 11.63 5.48
C ASN A 158 -24.24 10.72 4.64
N LEU A 159 -23.85 9.55 5.14
CA LEU A 159 -23.03 8.56 4.40
C LEU A 159 -23.90 7.48 3.73
N LYS A 160 -25.16 7.73 3.48
CA LYS A 160 -25.99 6.80 2.73
C LYS A 160 -25.43 6.66 1.31
N ALA A 161 -24.71 5.57 1.06
CA ALA A 161 -24.67 5.06 -0.29
C ALA A 161 -26.12 4.90 -0.77
N ASP A 162 -26.43 5.35 -1.94
CA ASP A 162 -27.82 5.40 -2.52
C ASP A 162 -28.42 3.98 -2.72
N ARG A 163 -27.78 2.96 -2.14
CA ARG A 163 -28.19 1.56 -2.18
C ARG A 163 -28.87 1.17 -0.88
N THR A 164 -30.17 1.11 -0.93
CA THR A 164 -31.03 0.51 0.10
C THR A 164 -30.63 -0.96 0.27
N ILE A 165 -29.90 -1.26 1.36
CA ILE A 165 -29.67 -2.66 1.78
C ILE A 165 -31.04 -3.16 2.26
N THR A 166 -31.73 -3.90 1.40
CA THR A 166 -33.09 -4.35 1.62
C THR A 166 -33.21 -5.47 2.68
N ASN A 167 -32.09 -5.95 3.21
CA ASN A 167 -32.12 -6.98 4.27
C ASN A 167 -30.95 -6.84 5.24
N PRO A 168 -31.13 -6.30 6.45
CA PRO A 168 -30.04 -6.11 7.44
C PRO A 168 -29.46 -7.40 8.01
N GLN A 169 -30.04 -8.57 7.72
CA GLN A 169 -29.56 -9.87 8.19
C GLN A 169 -28.79 -10.67 7.14
N ALA A 170 -28.70 -10.20 5.89
CA ALA A 170 -27.90 -10.86 4.87
C ALA A 170 -26.41 -10.46 5.03
N SER A 171 -25.52 -11.43 5.02
CA SER A 171 -24.07 -11.17 4.97
C SER A 171 -23.75 -10.38 3.70
N ILE A 172 -23.21 -9.17 3.87
CA ILE A 172 -22.86 -8.30 2.75
C ILE A 172 -21.68 -8.91 2.00
N SER A 173 -21.83 -9.02 0.68
CA SER A 173 -20.80 -9.59 -0.17
C SER A 173 -19.53 -8.69 -0.19
N TRP A 174 -18.37 -9.28 -0.49
CA TRP A 174 -17.12 -8.54 -0.68
C TRP A 174 -17.25 -7.43 -1.72
N LEU A 175 -18.01 -7.68 -2.79
CA LEU A 175 -18.24 -6.71 -3.84
C LEU A 175 -19.05 -5.50 -3.33
N ASP A 176 -20.09 -5.73 -2.53
CA ASP A 176 -20.89 -4.65 -1.96
C ASP A 176 -20.08 -3.80 -0.98
N LYS A 177 -19.21 -4.44 -0.16
CA LYS A 177 -18.28 -3.72 0.72
C LYS A 177 -17.35 -2.78 -0.07
N VAL A 178 -16.77 -3.27 -1.17
CA VAL A 178 -15.90 -2.48 -2.05
C VAL A 178 -16.66 -1.33 -2.68
N ASN A 179 -17.87 -1.58 -3.22
CA ASN A 179 -18.69 -0.56 -3.84
C ASN A 179 -19.10 0.56 -2.87
N ILE A 180 -19.47 0.22 -1.63
CA ILE A 180 -19.80 1.20 -0.60
C ILE A 180 -18.62 2.14 -0.30
N LEU A 181 -17.41 1.57 -0.12
CA LEU A 181 -16.23 2.38 0.13
C LEU A 181 -15.82 3.23 -1.08
N GLU A 182 -15.97 2.69 -2.29
CA GLU A 182 -15.72 3.41 -3.54
C GLU A 182 -16.65 4.61 -3.68
N ASP A 183 -17.96 4.42 -3.40
CA ASP A 183 -18.97 5.50 -3.41
C ASP A 183 -18.65 6.59 -2.37
N ILE A 184 -18.20 6.20 -1.16
CA ILE A 184 -17.78 7.16 -0.12
C ILE A 184 -16.58 7.98 -0.60
N ILE A 185 -15.56 7.33 -1.16
CA ILE A 185 -14.37 8.00 -1.67
C ILE A 185 -14.77 8.93 -2.83
N ALA A 186 -15.55 8.46 -3.79
CA ALA A 186 -15.94 9.23 -4.96
C ALA A 186 -16.74 10.49 -4.60
N ASN A 187 -17.58 10.43 -3.55
CA ASN A 187 -18.46 11.53 -3.17
C ASN A 187 -17.88 12.49 -2.14
N HIS A 188 -16.89 12.06 -1.33
CA HIS A 188 -16.44 12.83 -0.17
C HIS A 188 -14.93 13.05 -0.08
N CYS A 189 -14.13 12.39 -0.93
CA CYS A 189 -12.69 12.58 -0.94
C CYS A 189 -12.32 13.91 -1.61
N ASP A 190 -11.32 14.59 -1.08
CA ASP A 190 -10.75 15.80 -1.67
C ASP A 190 -9.61 15.50 -2.65
N GLU A 191 -9.00 16.55 -3.22
CA GLU A 191 -7.90 16.43 -4.17
C GLU A 191 -6.52 16.21 -3.50
N SER A 192 -6.47 15.94 -2.19
CA SER A 192 -5.22 15.59 -1.50
C SER A 192 -4.64 14.28 -2.02
N LYS A 193 -3.36 14.06 -1.76
CA LYS A 193 -2.62 12.86 -2.15
C LYS A 193 -2.75 11.79 -1.08
N TYR A 194 -3.30 10.65 -1.44
CA TYR A 194 -3.49 9.51 -0.55
C TYR A 194 -2.58 8.35 -0.99
N TYR A 195 -1.45 8.16 -0.30
CA TYR A 195 -0.51 7.08 -0.57
C TYR A 195 -0.82 5.86 0.29
N ILE A 196 -1.09 4.74 -0.36
CA ILE A 196 -1.28 3.44 0.31
C ILE A 196 -0.11 2.54 -0.09
N VAL A 197 0.79 2.29 0.84
CA VAL A 197 2.07 1.64 0.56
C VAL A 197 2.07 0.21 1.09
N PHE A 198 2.20 -0.77 0.20
CA PHE A 198 2.37 -2.18 0.51
C PHE A 198 3.85 -2.52 0.57
N ASP A 199 4.33 -2.95 1.73
CA ASP A 199 5.74 -3.25 1.97
C ASP A 199 5.92 -4.58 2.72
N GLU A 200 7.09 -5.21 2.53
CA GLU A 200 7.47 -6.47 3.15
C GLU A 200 6.51 -7.64 2.83
N LEU A 201 5.97 -7.67 1.61
CA LEU A 201 5.11 -8.76 1.11
C LEU A 201 5.86 -10.09 0.92
N ASP A 202 7.19 -10.09 0.99
CA ASP A 202 8.05 -11.24 0.74
C ASP A 202 8.35 -12.09 1.98
N GLU A 203 7.77 -11.78 3.12
CA GLU A 203 8.06 -12.47 4.39
C GLU A 203 7.66 -13.95 4.33
N ASP A 204 6.47 -14.24 3.82
CA ASP A 204 5.92 -15.61 3.75
C ASP A 204 6.64 -16.48 2.69
N TYR A 205 7.25 -15.86 1.69
CA TYR A 205 7.87 -16.56 0.57
C TYR A 205 9.01 -17.51 0.96
N ARG A 206 9.69 -17.26 2.07
CA ARG A 206 10.81 -18.08 2.53
C ARG A 206 10.37 -19.47 3.01
N GLU A 207 9.17 -19.55 3.56
CA GLU A 207 8.62 -20.77 4.16
C GLU A 207 7.89 -21.64 3.12
N LEU A 208 7.47 -21.03 1.97
CA LEU A 208 6.66 -21.68 0.95
C LEU A 208 7.46 -22.59 -0.01
N ARG A 209 8.79 -22.64 0.06
CA ARG A 209 9.62 -23.30 -0.95
C ARG A 209 9.35 -24.79 -1.16
N ASP A 210 8.77 -25.45 -0.18
CA ASP A 210 8.56 -26.90 -0.17
C ASP A 210 7.10 -27.34 -0.42
N ASN A 211 6.15 -26.38 -0.58
CA ASN A 211 4.74 -26.70 -0.77
C ASN A 211 4.16 -26.01 -2.02
N ASP A 212 3.90 -26.78 -3.08
CA ASP A 212 3.36 -26.27 -4.36
C ASP A 212 2.00 -25.57 -4.21
N THR A 213 1.17 -25.99 -3.27
CA THR A 213 -0.15 -25.42 -3.05
C THR A 213 -0.04 -24.01 -2.47
N ASP A 214 0.78 -23.83 -1.47
CA ASP A 214 0.97 -22.55 -0.79
C ASP A 214 1.65 -21.54 -1.74
N VAL A 215 2.59 -22.00 -2.55
CA VAL A 215 3.20 -21.18 -3.62
C VAL A 215 2.15 -20.69 -4.62
N LYS A 216 1.19 -21.54 -5.01
CA LYS A 216 0.10 -21.14 -5.92
C LYS A 216 -0.83 -20.12 -5.27
N LEU A 217 -1.22 -20.31 -4.01
CA LEU A 217 -2.05 -19.36 -3.26
C LEU A 217 -1.36 -18.01 -3.14
N TYR A 218 -0.09 -17.99 -2.75
CA TYR A 218 0.71 -16.80 -2.64
C TYR A 218 0.82 -16.04 -3.98
N LYS A 219 1.10 -16.76 -5.09
CA LYS A 219 1.13 -16.16 -6.42
C LYS A 219 -0.24 -15.58 -6.81
N SER A 220 -1.35 -16.27 -6.54
CA SER A 220 -2.69 -15.76 -6.79
C SER A 220 -2.99 -14.51 -5.99
N LEU A 221 -2.59 -14.50 -4.70
CA LEU A 221 -2.77 -13.35 -3.82
C LEU A 221 -2.02 -12.12 -4.36
N LEU A 222 -0.73 -12.26 -4.70
CA LEU A 222 0.06 -11.16 -5.23
C LEU A 222 -0.40 -10.71 -6.63
N THR A 223 -0.73 -11.65 -7.52
CA THR A 223 -1.29 -11.34 -8.84
C THR A 223 -2.56 -10.50 -8.71
N SER A 224 -3.44 -10.89 -7.79
CA SER A 224 -4.66 -10.13 -7.49
C SER A 224 -4.36 -8.74 -6.92
N LEU A 225 -3.29 -8.55 -6.13
CA LEU A 225 -2.88 -7.24 -5.65
C LEU A 225 -2.48 -6.32 -6.82
N PHE A 226 -1.67 -6.81 -7.75
CA PHE A 226 -1.27 -6.02 -8.92
C PHE A 226 -2.48 -5.62 -9.76
N LYS A 227 -3.44 -6.52 -9.98
CA LYS A 227 -4.70 -6.22 -10.67
C LYS A 227 -5.55 -5.21 -9.90
N ALA A 228 -5.70 -5.38 -8.60
CA ALA A 228 -6.47 -4.46 -7.76
C ALA A 228 -5.89 -3.03 -7.78
N VAL A 229 -4.56 -2.89 -7.76
CA VAL A 229 -3.88 -1.60 -7.89
C VAL A 229 -4.19 -0.95 -9.24
N GLN A 230 -4.13 -1.71 -10.34
CA GLN A 230 -4.50 -1.20 -11.66
C GLN A 230 -5.96 -0.79 -11.75
N ASP A 231 -6.87 -1.62 -11.19
CA ASP A 231 -8.30 -1.32 -11.17
C ASP A 231 -8.58 -0.02 -10.40
N VAL A 232 -7.98 0.16 -9.22
CA VAL A 232 -8.12 1.39 -8.43
C VAL A 232 -7.61 2.60 -9.22
N LYS A 233 -6.44 2.50 -9.86
CA LYS A 233 -5.93 3.59 -10.72
C LYS A 233 -6.86 3.88 -11.88
N ALA A 234 -7.43 2.87 -12.52
CA ALA A 234 -8.37 3.03 -13.63
C ALA A 234 -9.68 3.67 -13.16
N THR A 235 -10.23 3.24 -12.01
CA THR A 235 -11.46 3.79 -11.42
C THR A 235 -11.37 5.30 -11.23
N PHE A 236 -10.25 5.80 -10.70
CA PHE A 236 -10.08 7.23 -10.42
C PHE A 236 -9.33 8.01 -11.51
N SER A 237 -8.99 7.38 -12.64
CA SER A 237 -8.21 8.01 -13.73
C SER A 237 -8.87 9.21 -14.38
N THR A 238 -10.21 9.27 -14.37
CA THR A 238 -11.00 10.36 -14.95
C THR A 238 -11.43 11.41 -13.94
N THR A 239 -11.02 11.25 -12.68
CA THR A 239 -11.33 12.17 -11.59
C THR A 239 -10.10 12.97 -11.19
N ASN A 240 -10.29 14.03 -10.40
CA ASN A 240 -9.19 14.77 -9.78
C ASN A 240 -8.65 14.09 -8.50
N LEU A 241 -9.22 12.94 -8.11
CA LEU A 241 -8.81 12.23 -6.90
C LEU A 241 -7.45 11.57 -7.08
N ARG A 242 -6.56 11.77 -6.12
CA ARG A 242 -5.18 11.28 -6.15
C ARG A 242 -5.00 10.11 -5.18
N ILE A 243 -5.63 8.96 -5.53
CA ILE A 243 -5.49 7.70 -4.81
C ILE A 243 -4.29 6.93 -5.38
N MET A 244 -3.25 6.72 -4.58
CA MET A 244 -1.96 6.24 -5.03
C MET A 244 -1.51 4.98 -4.28
N PRO A 245 -2.05 3.80 -4.65
CA PRO A 245 -1.55 2.53 -4.13
C PRO A 245 -0.17 2.21 -4.74
N ILE A 246 0.80 1.86 -3.90
CA ILE A 246 2.18 1.58 -4.28
C ILE A 246 2.59 0.22 -3.71
N VAL A 247 3.15 -0.65 -4.55
CA VAL A 247 3.59 -1.99 -4.17
C VAL A 247 5.10 -2.09 -4.25
N PHE A 248 5.74 -2.43 -3.13
CA PHE A 248 7.14 -2.77 -3.06
C PHE A 248 7.30 -4.29 -3.05
N LEU A 249 8.03 -4.84 -4.03
CA LEU A 249 8.21 -6.28 -4.16
C LEU A 249 9.64 -6.63 -4.60
N ARG A 250 10.09 -7.81 -4.23
CA ARG A 250 11.36 -8.36 -4.69
C ARG A 250 11.25 -8.81 -6.15
N ASP A 251 12.35 -8.65 -6.89
CA ASP A 251 12.43 -9.00 -8.31
C ASP A 251 12.26 -10.50 -8.58
N ASP A 252 12.82 -11.35 -7.72
CA ASP A 252 12.68 -12.81 -7.83
C ASP A 252 11.23 -13.27 -7.61
N ILE A 253 10.48 -12.63 -6.71
CA ILE A 253 9.06 -12.91 -6.49
C ILE A 253 8.24 -12.37 -7.66
N TYR A 254 8.51 -11.14 -8.13
CA TYR A 254 7.85 -10.58 -9.30
C TYR A 254 8.03 -11.45 -10.54
N ALA A 255 9.22 -12.05 -10.71
CA ALA A 255 9.50 -12.97 -11.81
C ALA A 255 8.58 -14.20 -11.81
N LEU A 256 8.16 -14.67 -10.61
CA LEU A 256 7.26 -15.83 -10.46
C LEU A 256 5.81 -15.53 -10.83
N LEU A 257 5.42 -14.27 -10.86
CA LEU A 257 4.07 -13.87 -11.25
C LEU A 257 3.92 -14.07 -12.76
N ASN A 258 3.04 -14.96 -13.14
CA ASN A 258 2.73 -15.24 -14.54
C ASN A 258 1.26 -14.94 -14.80
N ASP A 259 1.00 -13.82 -15.45
CA ASP A 259 -0.36 -13.37 -15.80
C ASP A 259 -0.34 -12.66 -17.15
N ALA A 260 -1.46 -12.70 -17.87
CA ALA A 260 -1.62 -12.05 -19.16
C ALA A 260 -1.43 -10.51 -19.07
N ASP A 261 -1.74 -9.91 -17.92
CA ASP A 261 -1.62 -8.48 -17.69
C ASP A 261 -0.20 -8.03 -17.29
N LYS A 262 0.76 -8.94 -17.18
CA LYS A 262 2.15 -8.63 -16.76
C LYS A 262 2.81 -7.58 -17.65
N ASN A 263 2.50 -7.55 -18.94
CA ASN A 263 3.00 -6.53 -19.85
C ASN A 263 2.49 -5.13 -19.47
N LYS A 264 1.22 -5.02 -19.07
CA LYS A 264 0.63 -3.76 -18.60
C LYS A 264 1.30 -3.27 -17.31
N TRP A 265 1.68 -4.22 -16.41
CA TRP A 265 2.38 -3.85 -15.17
C TRP A 265 3.75 -3.24 -15.44
N SER A 266 4.41 -3.64 -16.52
CA SER A 266 5.71 -3.10 -16.93
C SER A 266 5.66 -1.60 -17.21
N ASP A 267 4.55 -1.07 -17.70
CA ASP A 267 4.37 0.36 -17.95
C ASP A 267 4.31 1.17 -16.65
N PHE A 268 3.89 0.54 -15.54
CA PHE A 268 3.76 1.15 -14.22
C PHE A 268 4.88 0.74 -13.25
N LYS A 269 5.88 -0.01 -13.74
CA LYS A 269 6.98 -0.55 -12.94
C LYS A 269 8.19 0.38 -12.91
N ILE A 270 8.89 0.36 -11.78
CA ILE A 270 10.25 0.85 -11.61
C ILE A 270 11.11 -0.32 -11.18
N GLU A 271 12.27 -0.47 -11.79
CA GLU A 271 13.30 -1.42 -11.36
C GLU A 271 14.40 -0.68 -10.61
N LEU A 272 14.55 -1.06 -9.33
CA LEU A 272 15.61 -0.52 -8.49
C LEU A 272 16.86 -1.39 -8.63
N GLU A 273 17.86 -0.85 -9.32
CA GLU A 273 19.17 -1.46 -9.50
C GLU A 273 20.27 -0.47 -9.12
N TRP A 274 21.26 -0.95 -8.41
CA TRP A 274 22.50 -0.24 -8.18
C TRP A 274 23.48 -0.56 -9.31
N THR A 275 23.62 0.35 -10.26
CA THR A 275 24.63 0.28 -11.33
C THR A 275 25.87 1.09 -10.93
N GLU A 276 27.04 0.74 -11.46
CA GLU A 276 28.26 1.50 -11.21
C GLU A 276 28.11 2.99 -11.62
N ASP A 277 27.36 3.27 -12.69
CA ASP A 277 27.08 4.63 -13.14
C ASP A 277 26.18 5.39 -12.17
N LYS A 278 25.18 4.73 -11.57
CA LYS A 278 24.34 5.32 -10.51
C LYS A 278 25.18 5.59 -9.25
N ILE A 279 26.11 4.71 -8.91
CA ILE A 279 27.00 4.89 -7.76
C ILE A 279 27.99 6.03 -8.02
N LYS A 280 28.56 6.11 -9.25
CA LYS A 280 29.53 7.16 -9.64
C LYS A 280 28.90 8.53 -9.85
N LYS A 281 27.71 8.61 -10.49
CA LYS A 281 26.94 9.86 -10.66
C LYS A 281 26.43 10.40 -9.33
N ASN A 282 26.23 9.51 -8.39
CA ASN A 282 25.89 9.85 -7.04
C ASN A 282 27.17 10.13 -6.30
N ASP A 283 27.66 11.34 -6.39
CA ASP A 283 28.64 11.89 -5.46
C ASP A 283 28.10 11.83 -4.02
N CYS A 284 27.71 10.63 -3.56
CA CYS A 284 27.44 10.38 -2.14
C CYS A 284 28.61 10.86 -1.29
N LEU A 285 29.84 10.75 -1.79
CA LEU A 285 31.04 11.26 -1.17
C LEU A 285 31.11 12.80 -1.20
N SER A 286 30.64 13.47 -2.23
CA SER A 286 30.67 14.93 -2.31
C SER A 286 29.65 15.61 -1.40
N ASN A 287 28.48 14.98 -1.16
CA ASN A 287 27.48 15.46 -0.22
C ASN A 287 27.82 15.13 1.24
N ILE A 288 28.53 14.04 1.49
CA ILE A 288 29.06 13.69 2.82
C ILE A 288 30.22 14.65 3.21
N MET A 289 30.99 15.14 2.23
CA MET A 289 32.11 16.07 2.48
C MET A 289 31.68 17.55 2.61
N ARG A 290 30.40 17.89 2.37
CA ARG A 290 29.86 19.25 2.54
C ARG A 290 29.06 19.48 3.82
N CYS A 291 28.88 18.47 4.65
CA CYS A 291 28.44 18.53 6.04
C CYS A 291 29.61 18.27 6.98
#